data_a13b5d03a1942d282ac8f7e2479a2ddb
#
_entry.id   a13b5d03a1942d282ac8f7e2479a2ddb
#
_cell.length_a   1.000
_cell.length_b   1.000
_cell.length_c   1.000
_cell.angle_alpha   90.00
_cell.angle_beta   90.00
_cell.angle_gamma   90.00
#
_symmetry.space_group_name_H-M   'P 1'
#
loop_
_entity.id
_entity.type
_entity.pdbx_description
1 polymer ?
#
loop_
_entity_poly.entity_id
_entity_poly.type
_entity_poly.pdbx_seq_one_letter_code
_entity_poly.pdbx_strand_id
1 'polypeptide(L)'
;MERRKSMPRADMGLRLVAAAVAALLVFPNDAARADENGISFWIPGFFGSLAAVPQQAPGWSVTTVYYHTSVSAGGDVARSREITLGRFPANLTANVNASVNANVNLGLVAGTYTFATPVLGGQASASLLATYGSNSTSLAGSLVGTLTGPGGGTFPFSRFDSIDSSLIAFGDLIPQFALRWNAGVNNYMTYVTADLPVGAYQSGRLANLGIGHWTVDAGGGYTYFDPKTGHEFSTVLGFTYNFVNPSTQYQSGVDMHLDWGASQFLTKQWQVGLVGYLYQQLG
;
A
#
# COMPACT_ATOMS: atom_id res chain seq x y z
N MET A 1 31.51 43.73 17.58
CA MET A 1 31.59 43.08 16.27
C MET A 1 31.45 41.58 16.48
N GLU A 2 30.20 41.10 16.48
CA GLU A 2 29.85 39.74 16.87
C GLU A 2 29.88 38.86 15.63
N ARG A 3 30.74 37.85 15.58
CA ARG A 3 30.82 36.87 14.48
C ARG A 3 29.62 35.93 14.58
N ARG A 4 28.66 36.08 13.67
CA ARG A 4 27.65 35.03 13.42
C ARG A 4 28.36 33.76 12.98
N LYS A 5 28.36 32.72 13.82
CA LYS A 5 28.76 31.35 13.46
C LYS A 5 27.73 30.81 12.46
N SER A 6 28.12 30.63 11.20
CA SER A 6 27.34 29.89 10.21
C SER A 6 27.27 28.44 10.65
N MET A 7 26.06 27.91 10.89
CA MET A 7 25.86 26.48 11.14
C MET A 7 26.32 25.66 9.90
N PRO A 8 26.97 24.51 10.11
CA PRO A 8 27.35 23.64 9.01
C PRO A 8 26.09 23.09 8.29
N ARG A 9 26.10 23.14 6.96
CA ARG A 9 24.99 22.73 6.08
C ARG A 9 24.49 21.30 6.33
N ALA A 10 25.36 20.42 6.84
CA ALA A 10 25.00 19.03 7.20
C ALA A 10 23.98 18.94 8.36
N ASP A 11 24.02 19.87 9.31
CA ASP A 11 23.13 19.88 10.47
C ASP A 11 21.70 20.33 10.12
N MET A 12 21.55 21.14 9.06
CA MET A 12 20.25 21.61 8.59
C MET A 12 19.47 20.51 7.85
N GLY A 13 20.15 19.66 7.08
CA GLY A 13 19.51 18.52 6.40
C GLY A 13 18.99 17.48 7.38
N LEU A 14 19.78 17.13 8.40
CA LEU A 14 19.37 16.16 9.42
C LEU A 14 18.17 16.66 10.25
N ARG A 15 18.10 17.96 10.55
CA ARG A 15 16.98 18.58 11.27
C ARG A 15 15.69 18.65 10.43
N LEU A 16 15.80 18.86 9.14
CA LEU A 16 14.65 18.83 8.21
C LEU A 16 14.07 17.42 8.07
N VAL A 17 14.91 16.40 7.97
CA VAL A 17 14.48 14.99 7.93
C VAL A 17 13.84 14.59 9.25
N ALA A 18 14.45 14.96 10.40
CA ALA A 18 13.89 14.69 11.73
C ALA A 18 12.56 15.40 11.97
N ALA A 19 12.39 16.64 11.48
CA ALA A 19 11.15 17.39 11.56
C ALA A 19 10.06 16.80 10.66
N ALA A 20 10.41 16.33 9.46
CA ALA A 20 9.47 15.65 8.55
C ALA A 20 9.00 14.31 9.14
N VAL A 21 9.90 13.50 9.70
CA VAL A 21 9.55 12.25 10.40
C VAL A 21 8.69 12.51 11.64
N ALA A 22 8.99 13.53 12.42
CA ALA A 22 8.18 13.90 13.58
C ALA A 22 6.79 14.43 13.21
N ALA A 23 6.66 15.15 12.10
CA ALA A 23 5.36 15.59 11.57
C ALA A 23 4.48 14.43 11.12
N LEU A 24 5.06 13.35 10.60
CA LEU A 24 4.35 12.13 10.18
C LEU A 24 3.82 11.31 11.37
N LEU A 25 4.34 11.52 12.58
CA LEU A 25 3.93 10.78 13.79
C LEU A 25 2.79 11.46 14.58
N VAL A 26 2.28 12.62 14.15
CA VAL A 26 1.30 13.45 14.89
C VAL A 26 -0.09 13.41 14.25
N PHE A 27 -0.41 12.48 13.37
CA PHE A 27 -1.77 12.36 12.86
C PHE A 27 -2.70 11.71 13.90
N PRO A 28 -3.89 12.30 14.17
CA PRO A 28 -4.87 11.66 15.04
C PRO A 28 -5.28 10.32 14.45
N ASN A 29 -5.35 9.28 15.29
CA ASN A 29 -5.88 7.97 14.93
C ASN A 29 -7.41 8.08 14.77
N ASP A 30 -7.88 8.63 13.66
CA ASP A 30 -9.26 8.41 13.23
C ASP A 30 -9.41 6.94 12.84
N ALA A 31 -10.61 6.39 13.09
CA ALA A 31 -10.90 4.98 12.85
C ALA A 31 -10.36 4.56 11.47
N ALA A 32 -9.45 3.59 11.45
CA ALA A 32 -8.81 3.12 10.23
C ALA A 32 -9.90 2.75 9.21
N ARG A 33 -9.99 3.52 8.14
CA ARG A 33 -10.80 3.17 6.98
C ARG A 33 -9.90 2.28 6.14
N ALA A 34 -10.38 1.10 5.78
CA ALA A 34 -9.66 0.18 4.92
C ALA A 34 -10.10 0.41 3.48
N ASP A 35 -9.17 0.23 2.55
CA ASP A 35 -9.51 0.13 1.14
C ASP A 35 -10.55 -0.95 0.89
N GLU A 36 -11.33 -0.80 -0.19
CA GLU A 36 -12.34 -1.79 -0.56
C GLU A 36 -11.71 -3.18 -0.65
N ASN A 37 -12.26 -4.14 0.07
CA ASN A 37 -11.72 -5.50 0.23
C ASN A 37 -10.32 -5.59 0.88
N GLY A 38 -9.81 -4.52 1.49
CA GLY A 38 -8.51 -4.50 2.13
C GLY A 38 -7.32 -4.61 1.18
N ILE A 39 -7.52 -4.32 -0.10
CA ILE A 39 -6.48 -4.34 -1.14
C ILE A 39 -6.28 -2.93 -1.65
N SER A 40 -5.08 -2.38 -1.45
CA SER A 40 -4.64 -1.12 -2.02
C SER A 40 -4.09 -1.34 -3.43
N PHE A 41 -4.21 -0.32 -4.29
CA PHE A 41 -3.46 -0.23 -5.54
C PHE A 41 -1.94 -0.24 -5.28
N TRP A 42 -1.50 0.49 -4.26
CA TRP A 42 -0.09 0.62 -3.97
C TRP A 42 0.48 -0.65 -3.33
N ILE A 43 1.56 -1.16 -3.90
CA ILE A 43 2.33 -2.29 -3.35
C ILE A 43 3.48 -1.70 -2.52
N PRO A 44 3.51 -1.90 -1.19
CA PRO A 44 4.58 -1.43 -0.32
C PRO A 44 5.96 -1.87 -0.83
N GLY A 45 6.90 -0.91 -0.92
CA GLY A 45 8.25 -1.17 -1.42
C GLY A 45 8.36 -1.19 -2.95
N PHE A 46 7.33 -0.74 -3.68
CA PHE A 46 7.35 -0.65 -5.14
C PHE A 46 8.49 0.24 -5.64
N PHE A 47 8.78 1.33 -4.93
CA PHE A 47 9.98 2.13 -5.11
C PHE A 47 11.00 1.82 -4.00
N GLY A 48 12.04 1.09 -4.36
CA GLY A 48 13.14 0.75 -3.44
C GLY A 48 14.35 1.67 -3.58
N SER A 49 15.52 1.11 -3.30
CA SER A 49 16.83 1.78 -3.51
C SER A 49 17.00 2.24 -4.94
N LEU A 50 17.68 3.38 -5.11
CA LEU A 50 18.00 4.01 -6.40
C LEU A 50 16.76 4.44 -7.21
N ALA A 51 15.60 4.61 -6.59
CA ALA A 51 14.32 4.88 -7.27
C ALA A 51 14.39 6.12 -8.20
N ALA A 52 15.05 7.20 -7.77
CA ALA A 52 15.15 8.44 -8.53
C ALA A 52 16.39 8.50 -9.44
N VAL A 53 17.25 7.49 -9.45
CA VAL A 53 18.44 7.47 -10.31
C VAL A 53 18.03 7.24 -11.77
N PRO A 54 18.46 8.10 -12.72
CA PRO A 54 18.21 7.88 -14.14
C PRO A 54 18.79 6.56 -14.65
N GLN A 55 18.12 5.94 -15.61
CA GLN A 55 18.62 4.74 -16.26
C GLN A 55 19.91 5.06 -17.05
N GLN A 56 20.86 4.14 -17.04
CA GLN A 56 22.15 4.37 -17.70
C GLN A 56 22.07 4.35 -19.23
N ALA A 57 21.11 3.63 -19.79
CA ALA A 57 20.94 3.49 -21.23
C ALA A 57 19.48 3.73 -21.65
N PRO A 58 19.25 4.51 -22.74
CA PRO A 58 17.95 4.58 -23.40
C PRO A 58 17.57 3.26 -24.06
N GLY A 59 16.27 3.05 -24.27
CA GLY A 59 15.74 1.89 -24.96
C GLY A 59 14.82 1.04 -24.08
N TRP A 60 14.58 -0.18 -24.51
CA TRP A 60 13.70 -1.13 -23.83
C TRP A 60 14.43 -1.86 -22.71
N SER A 61 13.72 -2.01 -21.59
CA SER A 61 14.09 -2.92 -20.50
C SER A 61 12.86 -3.71 -20.04
N VAL A 62 13.10 -4.91 -19.52
CA VAL A 62 12.05 -5.75 -18.91
C VAL A 62 12.46 -6.05 -17.49
N THR A 63 11.56 -5.80 -16.56
CA THR A 63 11.73 -6.12 -15.15
C THR A 63 10.71 -7.18 -14.76
N THR A 64 11.15 -8.18 -14.02
CA THR A 64 10.27 -9.21 -13.43
C THR A 64 10.43 -9.20 -11.92
N VAL A 65 9.31 -9.25 -11.21
CA VAL A 65 9.28 -9.29 -9.75
C VAL A 65 8.36 -10.42 -9.31
N TYR A 66 8.77 -11.21 -8.34
CA TYR A 66 7.88 -12.08 -7.59
C TYR A 66 7.52 -11.39 -6.27
N TYR A 67 6.23 -11.24 -6.03
CA TYR A 67 5.69 -10.63 -4.83
C TYR A 67 4.84 -11.64 -4.07
N HIS A 68 5.12 -11.80 -2.79
CA HIS A 68 4.33 -12.62 -1.88
C HIS A 68 3.90 -11.79 -0.67
N THR A 69 2.62 -11.88 -0.32
CA THR A 69 2.12 -11.28 0.91
C THR A 69 1.13 -12.21 1.60
N SER A 70 1.16 -12.18 2.92
CA SER A 70 0.19 -12.85 3.78
C SER A 70 -0.36 -11.82 4.75
N VAL A 71 -1.68 -11.64 4.74
CA VAL A 71 -2.38 -10.63 5.54
C VAL A 71 -3.42 -11.34 6.40
N SER A 72 -3.50 -10.93 7.67
CA SER A 72 -4.57 -11.33 8.57
C SER A 72 -5.17 -10.10 9.23
N ALA A 73 -6.50 -10.06 9.31
CA ALA A 73 -7.25 -9.05 10.01
C ALA A 73 -8.37 -9.70 10.82
N GLY A 74 -8.70 -9.12 11.96
CA GLY A 74 -9.79 -9.61 12.80
C GLY A 74 -10.42 -8.49 13.61
N GLY A 75 -11.67 -8.67 14.00
CA GLY A 75 -12.39 -7.72 14.82
C GLY A 75 -13.52 -8.36 15.61
N ASP A 76 -13.77 -7.79 16.78
CA ASP A 76 -14.84 -8.19 17.70
C ASP A 76 -15.85 -7.06 17.83
N VAL A 77 -17.14 -7.40 17.74
CA VAL A 77 -18.24 -6.49 18.05
C VAL A 77 -19.16 -7.13 19.07
N ALA A 78 -19.16 -6.57 20.28
CA ALA A 78 -20.11 -6.95 21.32
C ALA A 78 -21.33 -6.03 21.27
N ARG A 79 -22.55 -6.61 21.27
CA ARG A 79 -23.80 -5.86 21.35
C ARG A 79 -24.76 -6.53 22.33
N SER A 80 -25.42 -5.68 23.11
CA SER A 80 -26.57 -6.08 23.94
C SER A 80 -27.80 -5.35 23.44
N ARG A 81 -28.91 -6.09 23.29
CA ARG A 81 -30.17 -5.54 22.82
C ARG A 81 -31.33 -6.17 23.56
N GLU A 82 -32.27 -5.35 24.03
CA GLU A 82 -33.57 -5.80 24.46
C GLU A 82 -34.44 -6.21 23.26
N ILE A 83 -34.99 -7.40 23.29
CA ILE A 83 -35.86 -7.95 22.25
C ILE A 83 -37.16 -8.45 22.89
N THR A 84 -38.18 -8.63 22.07
CA THR A 84 -39.49 -9.17 22.56
C THR A 84 -39.68 -10.58 21.99
N LEU A 85 -39.82 -11.55 22.85
CA LEU A 85 -40.20 -12.92 22.48
C LEU A 85 -41.70 -13.10 22.70
N GLY A 86 -42.50 -12.93 21.66
CA GLY A 86 -43.94 -12.88 21.77
C GLY A 86 -44.42 -11.66 22.57
N ARG A 87 -44.95 -11.89 23.79
CA ARG A 87 -45.41 -10.81 24.69
C ARG A 87 -44.42 -10.53 25.84
N PHE A 88 -43.25 -11.19 25.85
CA PHE A 88 -42.32 -11.13 26.97
C PHE A 88 -41.05 -10.42 26.58
N PRO A 89 -40.55 -9.49 27.41
CA PRO A 89 -39.25 -8.88 27.21
C PRO A 89 -38.15 -9.92 27.46
N ALA A 90 -37.10 -9.89 26.63
CA ALA A 90 -35.93 -10.72 26.78
C ALA A 90 -34.67 -9.91 26.41
N ASN A 91 -33.56 -10.23 27.04
CA ASN A 91 -32.27 -9.60 26.73
C ASN A 91 -31.40 -10.53 25.89
N LEU A 92 -30.98 -10.05 24.72
CA LEU A 92 -30.01 -10.69 23.84
C LEU A 92 -28.66 -10.02 24.01
N THR A 93 -27.69 -10.78 24.47
CA THR A 93 -26.27 -10.35 24.44
C THR A 93 -25.56 -11.23 23.44
N ALA A 94 -24.92 -10.61 22.45
CA ALA A 94 -24.21 -11.34 21.41
C ALA A 94 -22.85 -10.71 21.15
N ASN A 95 -21.87 -11.55 20.88
CA ASN A 95 -20.52 -11.20 20.45
C ASN A 95 -20.30 -11.77 19.05
N VAL A 96 -19.94 -10.91 18.11
CA VAL A 96 -19.59 -11.29 16.74
C VAL A 96 -18.09 -11.11 16.59
N ASN A 97 -17.40 -12.18 16.27
CA ASN A 97 -15.99 -12.16 15.90
C ASN A 97 -15.88 -12.51 14.43
N ALA A 98 -15.05 -11.78 13.69
CA ALA A 98 -14.73 -12.08 12.30
C ALA A 98 -13.21 -12.00 12.10
N SER A 99 -12.66 -12.97 11.36
CA SER A 99 -11.26 -12.98 10.97
C SER A 99 -11.13 -13.26 9.47
N VAL A 100 -10.25 -12.51 8.82
CA VAL A 100 -9.91 -12.66 7.41
C VAL A 100 -8.43 -13.00 7.32
N ASN A 101 -8.10 -14.02 6.51
CA ASN A 101 -6.74 -14.36 6.16
C ASN A 101 -6.61 -14.42 4.64
N ALA A 102 -5.60 -13.76 4.09
CA ALA A 102 -5.33 -13.77 2.66
C ALA A 102 -3.86 -14.09 2.40
N ASN A 103 -3.62 -14.95 1.40
CA ASN A 103 -2.29 -15.27 0.88
C ASN A 103 -2.28 -14.96 -0.62
N VAL A 104 -1.39 -14.07 -1.02
CA VAL A 104 -1.29 -13.60 -2.41
C VAL A 104 0.13 -13.88 -2.92
N ASN A 105 0.20 -14.46 -4.12
CA ASN A 105 1.45 -14.68 -4.85
C ASN A 105 1.30 -14.09 -6.25
N LEU A 106 2.13 -13.12 -6.58
CA LEU A 106 2.08 -12.41 -7.86
C LEU A 106 3.42 -12.49 -8.59
N GLY A 107 3.37 -12.82 -9.86
CA GLY A 107 4.42 -12.52 -10.81
C GLY A 107 4.09 -11.19 -11.49
N LEU A 108 4.99 -10.23 -11.40
CA LEU A 108 4.86 -8.92 -12.02
C LEU A 108 5.88 -8.82 -13.16
N VAL A 109 5.44 -8.33 -14.32
CA VAL A 109 6.29 -8.12 -15.49
C VAL A 109 6.07 -6.69 -15.98
N ALA A 110 7.12 -5.88 -15.98
CA ALA A 110 7.11 -4.52 -16.47
C ALA A 110 7.97 -4.39 -17.72
N GLY A 111 7.38 -3.93 -18.81
CA GLY A 111 8.09 -3.41 -19.98
C GLY A 111 8.27 -1.90 -19.83
N THR A 112 9.51 -1.42 -19.88
CA THR A 112 9.84 0.00 -19.74
C THR A 112 10.60 0.47 -20.95
N TYR A 113 10.20 1.60 -21.52
CA TYR A 113 10.94 2.31 -22.54
C TYR A 113 11.52 3.61 -21.98
N THR A 114 12.82 3.75 -22.00
CA THR A 114 13.54 4.94 -21.58
C THR A 114 13.90 5.78 -22.81
N PHE A 115 13.43 7.04 -22.83
CA PHE A 115 13.62 7.93 -23.96
C PHE A 115 15.08 8.46 -24.00
N ALA A 116 15.64 8.54 -25.20
CA ALA A 116 16.98 9.10 -25.42
C ALA A 116 16.97 10.63 -25.32
N THR A 117 15.87 11.26 -25.76
CA THR A 117 15.74 12.72 -25.76
C THR A 117 15.28 13.20 -24.39
N PRO A 118 16.02 14.12 -23.75
CA PRO A 118 15.59 14.68 -22.47
C PRO A 118 14.27 15.45 -22.59
N VAL A 119 13.40 15.30 -21.60
CA VAL A 119 12.15 16.07 -21.43
C VAL A 119 12.32 16.94 -20.20
N LEU A 120 12.13 18.25 -20.34
CA LEU A 120 12.34 19.23 -19.26
C LEU A 120 13.70 19.09 -18.55
N GLY A 121 14.73 18.74 -19.31
CA GLY A 121 16.07 18.49 -18.78
C GLY A 121 16.25 17.17 -18.03
N GLY A 122 15.22 16.35 -17.93
CA GLY A 122 15.23 15.05 -17.28
C GLY A 122 15.10 13.89 -18.26
N GLN A 123 15.44 12.70 -17.81
CA GLN A 123 15.24 11.45 -18.54
C GLN A 123 13.81 10.96 -18.33
N ALA A 124 13.04 10.88 -19.41
CA ALA A 124 11.68 10.33 -19.40
C ALA A 124 11.70 8.82 -19.58
N SER A 125 10.75 8.13 -18.94
CA SER A 125 10.46 6.71 -19.16
C SER A 125 8.97 6.44 -19.12
N ALA A 126 8.50 5.49 -19.92
CA ALA A 126 7.14 4.98 -19.92
C ALA A 126 7.17 3.47 -19.69
N SER A 127 6.34 2.99 -18.79
CA SER A 127 6.27 1.57 -18.40
C SER A 127 4.85 1.06 -18.47
N LEU A 128 4.71 -0.23 -18.72
CA LEU A 128 3.46 -0.97 -18.52
C LEU A 128 3.78 -2.21 -17.70
N LEU A 129 3.16 -2.30 -16.52
CA LEU A 129 3.25 -3.44 -15.63
C LEU A 129 2.00 -4.30 -15.79
N ALA A 130 2.19 -5.60 -15.92
CA ALA A 130 1.15 -6.61 -15.90
C ALA A 130 1.39 -7.57 -14.73
N THR A 131 0.29 -8.06 -14.14
CA THR A 131 0.34 -9.00 -13.03
C THR A 131 -0.37 -10.30 -13.35
N TYR A 132 0.17 -11.41 -12.88
CA TYR A 132 -0.46 -12.73 -12.93
C TYR A 132 -0.13 -13.49 -11.65
N GLY A 133 -1.11 -14.15 -11.05
CA GLY A 133 -0.82 -14.87 -9.82
C GLY A 133 -2.03 -15.56 -9.18
N SER A 134 -1.90 -15.83 -7.90
CA SER A 134 -2.92 -16.49 -7.09
C SER A 134 -3.25 -15.67 -5.84
N ASN A 135 -4.53 -15.65 -5.51
CA ASN A 135 -5.05 -15.16 -4.24
C ASN A 135 -5.87 -16.28 -3.59
N SER A 136 -5.58 -16.57 -2.33
CA SER A 136 -6.34 -17.51 -1.49
C SER A 136 -6.75 -16.77 -0.23
N THR A 137 -8.06 -16.56 -0.06
CA THR A 137 -8.62 -15.79 1.04
C THR A 137 -9.67 -16.60 1.78
N SER A 138 -9.59 -16.62 3.10
CA SER A 138 -10.56 -17.22 4.00
C SER A 138 -11.16 -16.17 4.92
N LEU A 139 -12.47 -16.25 5.13
CA LEU A 139 -13.24 -15.46 6.10
C LEU A 139 -13.89 -16.42 7.08
N ALA A 140 -13.54 -16.33 8.35
CA ALA A 140 -14.18 -17.08 9.41
C ALA A 140 -14.96 -16.13 10.33
N GLY A 141 -16.16 -16.51 10.70
CA GLY A 141 -17.02 -15.76 11.61
C GLY A 141 -17.57 -16.60 12.74
N SER A 142 -17.64 -16.05 13.94
CA SER A 142 -18.33 -16.65 15.07
C SER A 142 -19.33 -15.68 15.69
N LEU A 143 -20.50 -16.19 16.03
CA LEU A 143 -21.53 -15.52 16.79
C LEU A 143 -21.74 -16.30 18.07
N VAL A 144 -21.40 -15.71 19.20
CA VAL A 144 -21.62 -16.31 20.54
C VAL A 144 -22.50 -15.38 21.34
N GLY A 145 -23.56 -15.91 21.94
CA GLY A 145 -24.48 -15.07 22.67
C GLY A 145 -25.24 -15.81 23.74
N THR A 146 -26.01 -15.03 24.51
CA THR A 146 -26.92 -15.50 25.56
C THR A 146 -28.24 -14.78 25.42
N LEU A 147 -29.30 -15.55 25.42
CA LEU A 147 -30.66 -15.05 25.50
C LEU A 147 -31.16 -15.23 26.95
N THR A 148 -31.52 -14.13 27.62
CA THR A 148 -32.09 -14.14 28.97
C THR A 148 -33.59 -13.89 28.89
N GLY A 149 -34.38 -14.87 29.27
CA GLY A 149 -35.82 -14.79 29.29
C GLY A 149 -36.38 -14.04 30.53
N PRO A 150 -37.68 -13.76 30.56
CA PRO A 150 -38.32 -12.96 31.60
C PRO A 150 -38.26 -13.59 33.01
N GLY A 151 -37.98 -14.89 33.15
CA GLY A 151 -37.79 -15.59 34.43
C GLY A 151 -36.31 -15.71 34.85
N GLY A 152 -35.38 -15.01 34.23
CA GLY A 152 -33.93 -15.07 34.52
C GLY A 152 -33.24 -16.30 33.94
N GLY A 153 -33.95 -17.17 33.25
CA GLY A 153 -33.35 -18.32 32.54
C GLY A 153 -32.48 -17.86 31.39
N THR A 154 -31.28 -18.38 31.31
CA THR A 154 -30.28 -18.05 30.26
C THR A 154 -30.13 -19.21 29.29
N PHE A 155 -30.16 -18.91 27.99
CA PHE A 155 -29.98 -19.86 26.90
C PHE A 155 -28.76 -19.42 26.08
N PRO A 156 -27.60 -20.06 26.26
CA PRO A 156 -26.42 -19.78 25.46
C PRO A 156 -26.62 -20.35 24.04
N PHE A 157 -26.10 -19.64 23.06
CA PHE A 157 -26.02 -20.11 21.67
C PHE A 157 -24.66 -19.73 21.05
N SER A 158 -24.22 -20.55 20.11
CA SER A 158 -23.03 -20.27 19.31
C SER A 158 -23.26 -20.72 17.88
N ARG A 159 -22.76 -19.96 16.94
CA ARG A 159 -22.72 -20.31 15.52
C ARG A 159 -21.34 -19.98 14.95
N PHE A 160 -20.82 -20.86 14.14
CA PHE A 160 -19.57 -20.76 13.43
C PHE A 160 -19.85 -20.90 11.95
N ASP A 161 -19.22 -20.07 11.14
CA ASP A 161 -19.28 -20.18 9.67
C ASP A 161 -17.96 -19.75 9.07
N SER A 162 -17.56 -20.33 7.91
CA SER A 162 -16.34 -19.96 7.19
C SER A 162 -16.58 -20.03 5.69
N ILE A 163 -15.97 -19.10 4.98
CA ILE A 163 -15.99 -19.01 3.52
C ILE A 163 -14.56 -18.98 3.04
N ASP A 164 -14.22 -19.90 2.14
CA ASP A 164 -12.91 -19.97 1.48
C ASP A 164 -13.09 -19.65 0.00
N SER A 165 -12.17 -18.86 -0.54
CA SER A 165 -12.14 -18.51 -1.96
C SER A 165 -10.71 -18.50 -2.46
N SER A 166 -10.48 -19.07 -3.65
CA SER A 166 -9.18 -19.03 -4.31
C SER A 166 -9.32 -18.71 -5.80
N LEU A 167 -8.32 -18.04 -6.34
CA LEU A 167 -8.30 -17.60 -7.72
C LEU A 167 -6.86 -17.62 -8.25
N ILE A 168 -6.69 -18.08 -9.49
CA ILE A 168 -5.47 -17.89 -10.28
C ILE A 168 -5.88 -17.18 -11.56
N ALA A 169 -5.36 -15.96 -11.80
CA ALA A 169 -5.76 -15.14 -12.93
C ALA A 169 -4.75 -14.03 -13.23
N PHE A 170 -5.03 -13.23 -14.26
CA PHE A 170 -4.40 -11.95 -14.48
C PHE A 170 -5.01 -10.89 -13.55
N GLY A 171 -4.16 -10.01 -13.01
CA GLY A 171 -4.55 -8.79 -12.33
C GLY A 171 -4.65 -7.62 -13.30
N ASP A 172 -4.69 -6.43 -12.76
CA ASP A 172 -4.84 -5.20 -13.51
C ASP A 172 -3.56 -4.81 -14.27
N LEU A 173 -3.69 -3.90 -15.23
CA LEU A 173 -2.59 -3.30 -15.96
C LEU A 173 -2.26 -1.93 -15.35
N ILE A 174 -0.96 -1.67 -15.16
CA ILE A 174 -0.47 -0.49 -14.46
C ILE A 174 0.48 0.28 -15.39
N PRO A 175 -0.01 1.25 -16.19
CA PRO A 175 0.84 2.18 -16.91
C PRO A 175 1.49 3.17 -15.97
N GLN A 176 2.76 3.51 -16.23
CA GLN A 176 3.51 4.51 -15.47
C GLN A 176 4.33 5.39 -16.40
N PHE A 177 4.40 6.68 -16.10
CA PHE A 177 5.32 7.61 -16.69
C PHE A 177 6.18 8.26 -15.59
N ALA A 178 7.48 8.37 -15.82
CA ALA A 178 8.40 8.99 -14.87
C ALA A 178 9.42 9.89 -15.55
N LEU A 179 9.78 10.97 -14.84
CA LEU A 179 10.89 11.85 -15.18
C LEU A 179 11.92 11.81 -14.07
N ARG A 180 13.19 11.68 -14.45
CA ARG A 180 14.32 11.61 -13.52
C ARG A 180 15.38 12.60 -13.88
N TRP A 181 15.93 13.29 -12.88
CA TRP A 181 17.01 14.27 -13.03
C TRP A 181 18.19 13.87 -12.16
N ASN A 182 19.41 14.08 -12.70
CA ASN A 182 20.65 13.89 -11.96
C ASN A 182 21.33 15.23 -11.72
N ALA A 183 21.74 15.49 -10.48
CA ALA A 183 22.55 16.62 -10.06
C ALA A 183 23.74 16.11 -9.22
N GLY A 184 24.63 15.35 -9.87
CA GLY A 184 25.77 14.71 -9.23
C GLY A 184 25.33 13.53 -8.33
N VAL A 185 25.55 13.64 -7.03
CA VAL A 185 25.11 12.61 -6.06
C VAL A 185 23.62 12.69 -5.73
N ASN A 186 22.97 13.78 -6.13
CA ASN A 186 21.54 14.01 -5.84
C ASN A 186 20.73 13.69 -7.09
N ASN A 187 19.70 12.87 -6.94
CA ASN A 187 18.80 12.49 -8.01
C ASN A 187 17.37 12.81 -7.59
N TYR A 188 16.56 13.24 -8.53
CA TYR A 188 15.17 13.61 -8.31
C TYR A 188 14.28 12.86 -9.28
N MET A 189 13.06 12.56 -8.87
CA MET A 189 12.06 11.90 -9.70
C MET A 189 10.70 12.52 -9.49
N THR A 190 9.90 12.59 -10.55
CA THR A 190 8.44 12.67 -10.45
C THR A 190 7.83 11.58 -11.32
N TYR A 191 6.67 11.11 -10.94
CA TYR A 191 5.96 10.07 -11.67
C TYR A 191 4.46 10.27 -11.60
N VAL A 192 3.78 9.66 -12.55
CA VAL A 192 2.34 9.40 -12.54
C VAL A 192 2.10 7.97 -12.97
N THR A 193 1.21 7.28 -12.30
CA THR A 193 0.81 5.91 -12.62
C THR A 193 -0.70 5.75 -12.44
N ALA A 194 -1.27 4.73 -13.01
CA ALA A 194 -2.70 4.45 -12.92
C ALA A 194 -2.93 2.95 -12.83
N ASP A 195 -4.08 2.55 -12.28
CA ASP A 195 -4.60 1.21 -12.40
C ASP A 195 -5.69 1.17 -13.47
N LEU A 196 -5.55 0.28 -14.43
CA LEU A 196 -6.56 -0.04 -15.40
C LEU A 196 -7.28 -1.31 -14.94
N PRO A 197 -8.55 -1.26 -14.50
CA PRO A 197 -9.25 -2.38 -13.87
C PRO A 197 -9.71 -3.41 -14.92
N VAL A 198 -8.75 -4.08 -15.54
CA VAL A 198 -8.96 -5.13 -16.57
C VAL A 198 -8.73 -6.53 -16.03
N GLY A 199 -8.26 -6.64 -14.81
CA GLY A 199 -7.95 -7.88 -14.13
C GLY A 199 -9.19 -8.63 -13.63
N ALA A 200 -8.95 -9.78 -13.05
CA ALA A 200 -10.00 -10.65 -12.56
C ALA A 200 -10.63 -10.12 -11.27
N TYR A 201 -11.70 -9.36 -11.39
CA TYR A 201 -12.50 -8.82 -10.31
C TYR A 201 -13.96 -9.25 -10.40
N GLN A 202 -14.55 -9.54 -9.24
CA GLN A 202 -15.98 -9.77 -9.05
C GLN A 202 -16.38 -9.35 -7.63
N SER A 203 -17.36 -8.45 -7.50
CA SER A 203 -17.74 -7.84 -6.21
C SER A 203 -18.24 -8.82 -5.14
N GLY A 204 -18.83 -9.94 -5.57
CA GLY A 204 -19.30 -11.01 -4.67
C GLY A 204 -18.24 -12.07 -4.34
N ARG A 205 -17.03 -11.97 -4.86
CA ARG A 205 -15.97 -12.95 -4.66
C ARG A 205 -14.96 -12.43 -3.63
N LEU A 206 -14.59 -13.29 -2.68
CA LEU A 206 -13.66 -12.93 -1.61
C LEU A 206 -12.20 -12.82 -2.13
N ALA A 207 -11.78 -13.71 -3.05
CA ALA A 207 -10.44 -13.67 -3.66
C ALA A 207 -10.50 -12.99 -5.03
N ASN A 208 -9.93 -11.80 -5.14
CA ASN A 208 -9.77 -11.05 -6.39
C ASN A 208 -8.29 -10.79 -6.70
N LEU A 209 -7.95 -10.53 -7.95
CA LEU A 209 -6.61 -10.10 -8.40
C LEU A 209 -6.63 -8.74 -9.10
N GLY A 210 -7.79 -8.25 -9.48
CA GLY A 210 -8.04 -6.87 -9.85
C GLY A 210 -8.75 -6.13 -8.71
N ILE A 211 -8.61 -4.80 -8.66
CA ILE A 211 -9.24 -3.96 -7.63
C ILE A 211 -10.66 -3.50 -8.02
N GLY A 212 -11.03 -3.63 -9.29
CA GLY A 212 -12.39 -3.37 -9.78
C GLY A 212 -12.76 -1.91 -10.00
N HIS A 213 -11.82 -0.99 -9.81
CA HIS A 213 -12.01 0.46 -10.07
C HIS A 213 -10.72 1.10 -10.57
N TRP A 214 -10.85 2.21 -11.24
CA TRP A 214 -9.71 3.00 -11.68
C TRP A 214 -9.02 3.66 -10.49
N THR A 215 -7.69 3.78 -10.57
CA THR A 215 -6.94 4.66 -9.68
C THR A 215 -5.93 5.50 -10.46
N VAL A 216 -5.56 6.64 -9.90
CA VAL A 216 -4.45 7.46 -10.38
C VAL A 216 -3.57 7.80 -9.20
N ASP A 217 -2.28 7.60 -9.36
CA ASP A 217 -1.28 7.90 -8.35
C ASP A 217 -0.22 8.82 -8.94
N ALA A 218 0.23 9.79 -8.15
CA ALA A 218 1.30 10.68 -8.54
C ALA A 218 2.17 11.03 -7.34
N GLY A 219 3.46 11.22 -7.61
CA GLY A 219 4.39 11.51 -6.54
C GLY A 219 5.75 11.98 -7.01
N GLY A 220 6.64 12.10 -6.05
CA GLY A 220 8.02 12.49 -6.26
C GLY A 220 8.98 11.71 -5.39
N GLY A 221 10.21 11.59 -5.87
CA GLY A 221 11.26 10.86 -5.19
C GLY A 221 12.59 11.61 -5.19
N TYR A 222 13.38 11.25 -4.21
CA TYR A 222 14.75 11.72 -4.07
C TYR A 222 15.67 10.53 -3.78
N THR A 223 16.83 10.51 -4.43
CA THR A 223 17.90 9.55 -4.14
C THR A 223 19.23 10.30 -3.98
N TYR A 224 19.83 10.17 -2.82
CA TYR A 224 21.24 10.43 -2.63
C TYR A 224 22.02 9.17 -3.00
N PHE A 225 22.97 9.26 -3.91
CA PHE A 225 23.86 8.15 -4.24
C PHE A 225 25.26 8.67 -4.53
N ASP A 226 26.22 8.31 -3.68
CA ASP A 226 27.62 8.61 -3.87
C ASP A 226 28.39 7.34 -4.29
N PRO A 227 28.74 7.19 -5.58
CA PRO A 227 29.45 6.00 -6.05
C PRO A 227 30.89 5.89 -5.52
N LYS A 228 31.45 6.93 -4.91
CA LYS A 228 32.80 6.90 -4.32
C LYS A 228 32.78 6.27 -2.93
N THR A 229 31.80 6.59 -2.12
CA THR A 229 31.66 6.06 -0.77
C THR A 229 30.72 4.85 -0.72
N GLY A 230 29.90 4.67 -1.74
CA GLY A 230 28.88 3.62 -1.81
C GLY A 230 27.66 3.88 -0.93
N HIS A 231 27.51 5.07 -0.34
CA HIS A 231 26.32 5.41 0.44
C HIS A 231 25.13 5.72 -0.49
N GLU A 232 23.97 5.17 -0.13
CA GLU A 232 22.73 5.42 -0.82
C GLU A 232 21.59 5.67 0.18
N PHE A 233 20.72 6.65 -0.13
CA PHE A 233 19.45 6.87 0.53
C PHE A 233 18.42 7.28 -0.51
N SER A 234 17.30 6.56 -0.55
CA SER A 234 16.17 6.83 -1.44
C SER A 234 14.90 7.04 -0.64
N THR A 235 14.03 7.93 -1.12
CA THR A 235 12.67 8.08 -0.60
C THR A 235 11.74 8.52 -1.73
N VAL A 236 10.52 7.99 -1.72
CA VAL A 236 9.45 8.34 -2.67
C VAL A 236 8.16 8.55 -1.88
N LEU A 237 7.54 9.70 -2.07
CA LEU A 237 6.24 10.05 -1.51
C LEU A 237 5.24 10.17 -2.65
N GLY A 238 4.09 9.55 -2.51
CA GLY A 238 3.01 9.61 -3.47
C GLY A 238 1.63 9.63 -2.84
N PHE A 239 0.64 9.95 -3.68
CA PHE A 239 -0.76 10.00 -3.31
C PHE A 239 -1.59 9.31 -4.39
N THR A 240 -2.40 8.36 -3.96
CA THR A 240 -3.33 7.62 -4.80
C THR A 240 -4.73 8.16 -4.65
N TYR A 241 -5.38 8.51 -5.75
CA TYR A 241 -6.80 8.81 -5.81
C TYR A 241 -7.58 7.62 -6.36
N ASN A 242 -8.51 7.11 -5.57
CA ASN A 242 -9.36 5.99 -5.93
C ASN A 242 -10.69 6.51 -6.52
N PHE A 243 -11.06 6.03 -7.71
CA PHE A 243 -12.38 6.32 -8.29
C PHE A 243 -13.43 5.38 -7.70
N VAL A 244 -14.70 5.75 -7.83
CA VAL A 244 -15.83 4.90 -7.39
C VAL A 244 -15.80 3.55 -8.11
N ASN A 245 -15.90 2.47 -7.36
CA ASN A 245 -16.10 1.14 -7.91
C ASN A 245 -17.53 1.03 -8.49
N PRO A 246 -17.70 0.82 -9.79
CA PRO A 246 -19.03 0.81 -10.41
C PRO A 246 -19.91 -0.38 -9.95
N SER A 247 -19.29 -1.45 -9.46
CA SER A 247 -20.00 -2.67 -9.03
C SER A 247 -20.55 -2.57 -7.61
N THR A 248 -19.88 -1.83 -6.73
CA THR A 248 -20.23 -1.74 -5.30
C THR A 248 -20.70 -0.34 -4.91
N GLN A 249 -20.46 0.67 -5.78
CA GLN A 249 -20.70 2.08 -5.52
C GLN A 249 -19.88 2.62 -4.32
N TYR A 250 -18.83 1.89 -3.93
CA TYR A 250 -17.89 2.30 -2.89
C TYR A 250 -16.75 3.12 -3.51
N GLN A 251 -16.26 4.09 -2.77
CA GLN A 251 -15.05 4.84 -3.09
C GLN A 251 -14.12 4.81 -1.89
N SER A 252 -12.92 4.27 -2.07
CA SER A 252 -11.83 4.40 -1.12
C SER A 252 -11.37 5.85 -1.04
N GLY A 253 -10.77 6.24 0.07
CA GLY A 253 -10.24 7.59 0.24
C GLY A 253 -9.01 7.86 -0.62
N VAL A 254 -8.36 8.99 -0.35
CA VAL A 254 -7.02 9.27 -0.88
C VAL A 254 -5.99 8.55 -0.01
N ASP A 255 -5.08 7.81 -0.63
CA ASP A 255 -4.03 7.11 0.07
C ASP A 255 -2.70 7.85 -0.07
N MET A 256 -2.02 8.02 1.04
CA MET A 256 -0.65 8.50 1.08
C MET A 256 0.29 7.30 1.28
N HIS A 257 1.34 7.24 0.51
CA HIS A 257 2.38 6.24 0.70
C HIS A 257 3.77 6.88 0.64
N LEU A 258 4.66 6.36 1.46
CA LEU A 258 6.07 6.74 1.52
C LEU A 258 6.90 5.46 1.51
N ASP A 259 7.71 5.27 0.48
CA ASP A 259 8.73 4.22 0.43
C ASP A 259 10.10 4.83 0.71
N TRP A 260 10.97 4.12 1.41
CA TRP A 260 12.33 4.56 1.65
C TRP A 260 13.31 3.38 1.67
N GLY A 261 14.54 3.68 1.34
CA GLY A 261 15.67 2.76 1.45
C GLY A 261 16.94 3.49 1.85
N ALA A 262 17.77 2.83 2.64
CA ALA A 262 19.11 3.31 2.99
C ALA A 262 20.09 2.16 2.89
N SER A 263 21.14 2.31 2.12
CA SER A 263 22.04 1.21 1.83
C SER A 263 23.49 1.61 1.70
N GLN A 264 24.36 0.61 1.79
CA GLN A 264 25.79 0.68 1.56
C GLN A 264 26.18 -0.29 0.46
N PHE A 265 26.74 0.24 -0.63
CA PHE A 265 27.43 -0.58 -1.62
C PHE A 265 28.79 -1.02 -1.07
N LEU A 266 28.97 -2.30 -0.86
CA LEU A 266 30.22 -2.91 -0.42
C LEU A 266 31.16 -3.10 -1.61
N THR A 267 30.61 -3.39 -2.77
CA THR A 267 31.27 -3.50 -4.06
C THR A 267 30.32 -3.00 -5.15
N LYS A 268 30.74 -3.05 -6.42
CA LYS A 268 29.86 -2.75 -7.56
C LYS A 268 28.68 -3.74 -7.71
N GLN A 269 28.76 -4.90 -7.05
CA GLN A 269 27.80 -6.00 -7.19
C GLN A 269 27.05 -6.34 -5.88
N TRP A 270 27.56 -5.89 -4.73
CA TRP A 270 26.99 -6.19 -3.43
C TRP A 270 26.55 -4.93 -2.70
N GLN A 271 25.31 -4.92 -2.30
CA GLN A 271 24.66 -3.85 -1.55
C GLN A 271 23.97 -4.47 -0.33
N VAL A 272 24.10 -3.80 0.81
CA VAL A 272 23.39 -4.17 2.06
C VAL A 272 22.68 -2.92 2.57
N GLY A 273 21.42 -3.05 2.97
CA GLY A 273 20.65 -1.92 3.43
C GLY A 273 19.35 -2.30 4.14
N LEU A 274 18.63 -1.27 4.50
CA LEU A 274 17.30 -1.35 5.09
C LEU A 274 16.31 -0.67 4.14
N VAL A 275 15.11 -1.20 4.08
CA VAL A 275 13.99 -0.62 3.36
C VAL A 275 12.78 -0.56 4.27
N GLY A 276 11.89 0.38 4.04
CA GLY A 276 10.66 0.50 4.78
C GLY A 276 9.63 1.32 4.02
N TYR A 277 8.42 1.29 4.53
CA TYR A 277 7.32 2.07 3.97
C TYR A 277 6.39 2.58 5.06
N LEU A 278 5.63 3.61 4.72
CA LEU A 278 4.46 4.08 5.46
C LEU A 278 3.31 4.18 4.46
N TYR A 279 2.16 3.65 4.84
CA TYR A 279 0.91 3.73 4.08
C TYR A 279 -0.19 4.23 4.98
N GLN A 280 -0.97 5.21 4.51
CA GLN A 280 -2.08 5.80 5.26
C GLN A 280 -3.19 6.29 4.33
N GLN A 281 -4.40 5.85 4.58
CA GLN A 281 -5.59 6.43 3.96
C GLN A 281 -5.96 7.73 4.68
N LEU A 282 -6.16 8.81 3.90
CA LEU A 282 -6.39 10.18 4.41
C LEU A 282 -7.88 10.59 4.47
N GLY A 283 -8.83 9.76 4.05
CA GLY A 283 -10.26 10.07 4.17
C GLY A 283 -11.11 9.56 3.04
#